data_8eebb6693972a916196c0cbcd0a3b56d
#
_entry.id   8eebb6693972a916196c0cbcd0a3b56d
#
_cell.length_a   1.000
_cell.length_b   1.000
_cell.length_c   1.000
_cell.angle_alpha   90.00
_cell.angle_beta   90.00
_cell.angle_gamma   90.00
#
_symmetry.space_group_name_H-M   'P 1'
#
loop_
_entity.id
_entity.type
_entity.pdbx_description
1 polymer ?
#
loop_
_entity_poly.entity_id
_entity_poly.type
_entity_poly.pdbx_seq_one_letter_code
_entity_poly.pdbx_strand_id
1 'polypeptide(L)'
;AYAVTFSLKRIIRRPRPYAAGLVSRRDRHTDTDARALTLDDRTAMPSGHATLAAAMATSWSLSHPRWYVIAPAAVWATSTSLSRVHLGVHYVSDVAAGTLIGSGMAIVVHLLGDAITPDVFDSRDGAAMPAVQLTVPL
;
A
#
# COMPACT_ATOMS: atom_id res chain seq x y z
N ALA A 1 -2.17 -7.91 -0.52
CA ALA A 1 -0.83 -7.32 -0.57
C ALA A 1 -0.09 -7.42 0.77
N TYR A 2 -0.73 -7.04 1.91
CA TYR A 2 -0.05 -7.00 3.22
C TYR A 2 0.42 -8.39 3.70
N ALA A 3 -0.41 -9.43 3.58
CA ALA A 3 -0.05 -10.79 3.98
C ALA A 3 1.18 -11.32 3.21
N VAL A 4 1.25 -11.08 1.90
CA VAL A 4 2.40 -11.46 1.05
C VAL A 4 3.67 -10.74 1.50
N THR A 5 3.57 -9.42 1.74
CA THR A 5 4.69 -8.61 2.25
C THR A 5 5.21 -9.13 3.58
N PHE A 6 4.31 -9.45 4.51
CA PHE A 6 4.66 -9.97 5.83
C PHE A 6 5.33 -11.33 5.77
N SER A 7 4.83 -12.25 4.92
CA SER A 7 5.44 -13.57 4.71
C SER A 7 6.85 -13.44 4.12
N LEU A 8 7.02 -12.58 3.11
CA LEU A 8 8.33 -12.33 2.51
C LEU A 8 9.33 -11.74 3.49
N LYS A 9 8.91 -10.84 4.38
CA LYS A 9 9.77 -10.28 5.43
C LYS A 9 10.32 -11.38 6.36
N ARG A 10 9.51 -12.38 6.71
CA ARG A 10 9.94 -13.51 7.55
C ARG A 10 10.97 -14.40 6.87
N ILE A 11 10.92 -14.50 5.54
CA ILE A 11 11.82 -15.33 4.74
C ILE A 11 13.14 -14.59 4.49
N ILE A 12 13.06 -13.33 4.00
CA ILE A 12 14.25 -12.59 3.53
C ILE A 12 15.07 -12.02 4.68
N ARG A 13 14.44 -11.58 5.78
CA ARG A 13 15.06 -11.07 7.03
C ARG A 13 16.19 -10.06 6.83
N ARG A 14 16.12 -9.24 5.78
CA ARG A 14 17.16 -8.23 5.48
C ARG A 14 17.16 -7.13 6.53
N PRO A 15 18.30 -6.80 7.15
CA PRO A 15 18.38 -5.69 8.12
C PRO A 15 18.13 -4.34 7.44
N ARG A 16 17.56 -3.40 8.16
CA ARG A 16 17.35 -2.03 7.66
C ARG A 16 18.67 -1.25 7.57
N PRO A 17 18.76 -0.23 6.69
CA PRO A 17 19.99 0.57 6.53
C PRO A 17 20.52 1.16 7.84
N TYR A 18 19.66 1.68 8.70
CA TYR A 18 20.05 2.21 10.01
C TYR A 18 20.51 1.11 10.99
N ALA A 19 19.93 -0.09 10.93
CA ALA A 19 20.33 -1.23 11.75
C ALA A 19 21.65 -1.85 11.28
N ALA A 20 22.00 -1.67 10.00
CA ALA A 20 23.29 -2.05 9.43
C ALA A 20 24.39 -0.99 9.63
N GLY A 21 24.11 0.12 10.32
CA GLY A 21 25.06 1.21 10.55
C GLY A 21 25.41 2.05 9.32
N LEU A 22 24.70 1.88 8.21
CA LEU A 22 24.99 2.57 6.94
C LEU A 22 24.49 4.01 6.91
N VAL A 23 23.40 4.30 7.62
CA VAL A 23 22.80 5.64 7.74
C VAL A 23 22.19 5.83 9.12
N SER A 24 22.23 7.07 9.62
CA SER A 24 21.47 7.44 10.81
C SER A 24 19.98 7.48 10.49
N ARG A 25 19.16 6.92 11.37
CA ARG A 25 17.70 7.05 11.25
C ARG A 25 17.31 8.51 11.46
N ARG A 26 16.62 9.10 10.50
CA ARG A 26 16.17 10.51 10.58
C ARG A 26 14.88 10.70 11.37
N ASP A 27 14.15 9.63 11.63
CA ASP A 27 13.01 9.68 12.54
C ASP A 27 13.50 9.80 13.98
N ARG A 28 13.42 11.00 14.53
CA ARG A 28 13.64 11.24 15.96
C ARG A 28 12.40 10.82 16.77
N HIS A 29 12.07 9.55 16.75
CA HIS A 29 11.31 8.99 17.84
C HIS A 29 12.31 8.46 18.87
N THR A 30 12.27 9.08 20.00
CA THR A 30 13.02 8.87 21.23
C THR A 30 13.52 7.44 21.46
N ASP A 31 14.75 7.34 21.97
CA ASP A 31 15.49 6.11 22.34
C ASP A 31 14.71 5.13 23.27
N THR A 32 13.51 5.48 23.68
CA THR A 32 12.67 4.69 24.57
C THR A 32 12.06 3.45 23.86
N ASP A 33 11.97 3.46 22.53
CA ASP A 33 11.31 2.40 21.78
C ASP A 33 12.24 1.29 21.27
N ALA A 34 13.54 1.38 21.56
CA ALA A 34 14.51 0.36 21.10
C ALA A 34 14.21 -1.06 21.63
N ARG A 35 13.43 -1.19 22.71
CA ARG A 35 13.04 -2.48 23.29
C ARG A 35 11.76 -3.09 22.71
N ALA A 36 10.93 -2.30 22.04
CA ALA A 36 9.63 -2.73 21.52
C ALA A 36 9.60 -2.93 19.99
N LEU A 37 10.76 -2.98 19.32
CA LEU A 37 10.82 -3.19 17.87
C LEU A 37 10.24 -4.54 17.49
N THR A 38 9.13 -4.51 16.76
CA THR A 38 8.51 -5.71 16.19
C THR A 38 9.39 -6.32 15.09
N LEU A 39 9.10 -7.54 14.68
CA LEU A 39 9.82 -8.19 13.56
C LEU A 39 9.73 -7.32 12.29
N ASP A 40 8.61 -6.61 12.11
CA ASP A 40 8.39 -5.69 10.99
C ASP A 40 9.34 -4.49 11.02
N ASP A 41 9.66 -3.99 12.19
CA ASP A 41 10.60 -2.87 12.36
C ASP A 41 12.05 -3.27 12.07
N ARG A 42 12.40 -4.54 12.26
CA ARG A 42 13.76 -5.06 12.05
C ARG A 42 14.04 -5.50 10.63
N THR A 43 12.99 -5.77 9.84
CA THR A 43 13.12 -6.31 8.48
C THR A 43 12.81 -5.24 7.42
N ALA A 44 13.76 -5.06 6.49
CA ALA A 44 13.66 -4.03 5.46
C ALA A 44 12.84 -4.47 4.24
N MET A 45 13.02 -5.67 3.75
CA MET A 45 12.50 -6.12 2.45
C MET A 45 11.29 -7.05 2.59
N PRO A 46 10.24 -6.84 1.78
CA PRO A 46 9.93 -5.66 0.99
C PRO A 46 9.35 -4.51 1.82
N SER A 47 9.31 -3.29 1.26
CA SER A 47 8.74 -2.12 1.92
C SER A 47 7.21 -2.18 1.95
N GLY A 48 6.61 -2.35 3.13
CA GLY A 48 5.15 -2.41 3.29
C GLY A 48 4.43 -1.12 2.86
N HIS A 49 5.02 0.05 3.14
CA HIS A 49 4.45 1.34 2.73
C HIS A 49 4.47 1.50 1.20
N ALA A 50 5.56 1.12 0.54
CA ALA A 50 5.64 1.15 -0.91
C ALA A 50 4.66 0.15 -1.55
N THR A 51 4.52 -1.06 -0.97
CA THR A 51 3.55 -2.06 -1.43
C THR A 51 2.12 -1.55 -1.35
N LEU A 52 1.74 -0.96 -0.22
CA LEU A 52 0.38 -0.46 -0.03
C LEU A 52 0.11 0.76 -0.94
N ALA A 53 1.03 1.72 -0.98
CA ALA A 53 0.89 2.91 -1.82
C ALA A 53 0.77 2.55 -3.30
N ALA A 54 1.61 1.63 -3.78
CA ALA A 54 1.55 1.15 -5.16
C ALA A 54 0.27 0.38 -5.46
N ALA A 55 -0.18 -0.49 -4.55
CA ALA A 55 -1.43 -1.22 -4.72
C ALA A 55 -2.63 -0.29 -4.83
N MET A 56 -2.73 0.72 -3.96
CA MET A 56 -3.82 1.71 -3.99
C MET A 56 -3.77 2.57 -5.24
N ALA A 57 -2.59 3.12 -5.59
CA ALA A 57 -2.43 3.95 -6.77
C ALA A 57 -2.78 3.19 -8.05
N THR A 58 -2.32 1.93 -8.17
CA THR A 58 -2.62 1.08 -9.32
C THR A 58 -4.11 0.74 -9.37
N SER A 59 -4.72 0.36 -8.23
CA SER A 59 -6.15 0.04 -8.17
C SER A 59 -7.01 1.23 -8.59
N TRP A 60 -6.74 2.45 -8.07
CA TRP A 60 -7.47 3.65 -8.48
C TRP A 60 -7.28 3.98 -9.95
N SER A 61 -6.06 3.83 -10.47
CA SER A 61 -5.75 4.09 -11.88
C SER A 61 -6.48 3.13 -12.82
N LEU A 62 -6.62 1.86 -12.43
CA LEU A 62 -7.34 0.86 -13.21
C LEU A 62 -8.86 1.06 -13.15
N SER A 63 -9.40 1.39 -11.97
CA SER A 63 -10.84 1.64 -11.79
C SER A 63 -11.30 2.95 -12.44
N HIS A 64 -10.43 3.96 -12.50
CA HIS A 64 -10.72 5.29 -13.04
C HIS A 64 -9.58 5.73 -13.97
N PRO A 65 -9.52 5.23 -15.24
CA PRO A 65 -8.40 5.45 -16.16
C PRO A 65 -8.42 6.86 -16.76
N ARG A 66 -8.33 7.87 -15.88
CA ARG A 66 -8.29 9.28 -16.24
C ARG A 66 -7.02 9.93 -15.72
N TRP A 67 -6.37 10.76 -16.54
CA TRP A 67 -5.09 11.36 -16.21
C TRP A 67 -5.07 12.11 -14.87
N TYR A 68 -6.19 12.79 -14.53
CA TYR A 68 -6.33 13.53 -13.26
C TYR A 68 -6.51 12.64 -12.03
N VAL A 69 -6.72 11.33 -12.19
CA VAL A 69 -6.66 10.30 -11.14
C VAL A 69 -5.28 9.65 -11.13
N ILE A 70 -4.79 9.26 -12.29
CA ILE A 70 -3.51 8.54 -12.44
C ILE A 70 -2.34 9.40 -11.97
N ALA A 71 -2.27 10.67 -12.40
CA ALA A 71 -1.13 11.53 -12.06
C ALA A 71 -1.01 11.79 -10.54
N PRO A 72 -2.07 12.23 -9.82
CA PRO A 72 -1.98 12.40 -8.37
C PRO A 72 -1.68 11.09 -7.62
N ALA A 73 -2.27 9.97 -8.04
CA ALA A 73 -2.03 8.67 -7.44
C ALA A 73 -0.56 8.22 -7.60
N ALA A 74 0.00 8.41 -8.80
CA ALA A 74 1.41 8.13 -9.07
C ALA A 74 2.35 9.02 -8.27
N VAL A 75 2.07 10.33 -8.20
CA VAL A 75 2.85 11.29 -7.39
C VAL A 75 2.82 10.89 -5.92
N TRP A 76 1.65 10.58 -5.38
CA TRP A 76 1.50 10.16 -3.99
C TRP A 76 2.25 8.87 -3.68
N ALA A 77 2.11 7.84 -4.52
CA ALA A 77 2.81 6.56 -4.32
C ALA A 77 4.33 6.71 -4.43
N THR A 78 4.80 7.50 -5.39
CA THR A 78 6.23 7.79 -5.57
C THR A 78 6.78 8.57 -4.38
N SER A 79 6.10 9.62 -3.93
CA SER A 79 6.50 10.42 -2.76
C SER A 79 6.56 9.58 -1.49
N THR A 80 5.56 8.72 -1.27
CA THR A 80 5.54 7.77 -0.16
C THR A 80 6.74 6.83 -0.23
N SER A 81 7.05 6.30 -1.40
CA SER A 81 8.16 5.40 -1.65
C SER A 81 9.52 6.07 -1.41
N LEU A 82 9.72 7.24 -1.98
CA LEU A 82 10.96 8.03 -1.82
C LEU A 82 11.19 8.46 -0.36
N SER A 83 10.12 8.81 0.36
CA SER A 83 10.23 9.17 1.78
C SER A 83 10.84 8.04 2.62
N ARG A 84 10.56 6.77 2.31
CA ARG A 84 11.13 5.61 3.03
C ARG A 84 12.63 5.47 2.82
N VAL A 85 13.11 5.78 1.63
CA VAL A 85 14.55 5.79 1.32
C VAL A 85 15.22 7.00 1.99
N HIS A 86 14.59 8.19 1.87
CA HIS A 86 15.12 9.43 2.46
C HIS A 86 15.26 9.33 3.99
N LEU A 87 14.32 8.70 4.67
CA LEU A 87 14.36 8.46 6.11
C LEU A 87 15.38 7.39 6.52
N GLY A 88 16.05 6.72 5.59
CA GLY A 88 17.04 5.68 5.85
C GLY A 88 16.45 4.38 6.41
N VAL A 89 15.13 4.18 6.32
CA VAL A 89 14.44 2.99 6.86
C VAL A 89 14.36 1.83 5.87
N HIS A 90 14.51 2.10 4.57
CA HIS A 90 14.49 1.12 3.48
C HIS A 90 15.55 1.40 2.43
N TYR A 91 16.06 0.34 1.80
CA TYR A 91 16.87 0.46 0.59
C TYR A 91 15.97 0.73 -0.62
N VAL A 92 16.55 1.28 -1.68
CA VAL A 92 15.84 1.48 -2.97
C VAL A 92 15.26 0.16 -3.48
N SER A 93 16.01 -0.94 -3.36
CA SER A 93 15.56 -2.28 -3.75
C SER A 93 14.35 -2.79 -2.96
N ASP A 94 14.23 -2.43 -1.66
CA ASP A 94 13.08 -2.83 -0.84
C ASP A 94 11.80 -2.12 -1.28
N VAL A 95 11.96 -0.85 -1.69
CA VAL A 95 10.89 -0.02 -2.23
C VAL A 95 10.48 -0.50 -3.62
N ALA A 96 11.44 -0.78 -4.49
CA ALA A 96 11.18 -1.31 -5.83
C ALA A 96 10.43 -2.65 -5.76
N ALA A 97 10.90 -3.59 -4.93
CA ALA A 97 10.21 -4.87 -4.71
C ALA A 97 8.79 -4.67 -4.15
N GLY A 98 8.62 -3.77 -3.18
CA GLY A 98 7.32 -3.44 -2.62
C GLY A 98 6.36 -2.87 -3.67
N THR A 99 6.84 -1.95 -4.50
CA THR A 99 6.05 -1.36 -5.60
C THR A 99 5.60 -2.42 -6.60
N LEU A 100 6.51 -3.30 -7.04
CA LEU A 100 6.18 -4.39 -7.97
C LEU A 100 5.13 -5.35 -7.39
N ILE A 101 5.29 -5.74 -6.13
CA ILE A 101 4.33 -6.61 -5.44
C ILE A 101 2.97 -5.92 -5.33
N GLY A 102 2.94 -4.66 -4.89
CA GLY A 102 1.70 -3.92 -4.72
C GLY A 102 0.94 -3.72 -6.04
N SER A 103 1.63 -3.24 -7.07
CA SER A 103 1.03 -3.05 -8.40
C SER A 103 0.60 -4.37 -9.03
N GLY A 104 1.44 -5.41 -8.94
CA GLY A 104 1.11 -6.74 -9.46
C GLY A 104 -0.13 -7.33 -8.82
N MET A 105 -0.26 -7.23 -7.49
CA MET A 105 -1.47 -7.68 -6.77
C MET A 105 -2.71 -6.89 -7.18
N ALA A 106 -2.61 -5.58 -7.35
CA ALA A 106 -3.75 -4.76 -7.80
C ALA A 106 -4.20 -5.13 -9.22
N ILE A 107 -3.25 -5.37 -10.12
CA ILE A 107 -3.54 -5.82 -11.49
C ILE A 107 -4.22 -7.20 -11.46
N VAL A 108 -3.69 -8.15 -10.70
CA VAL A 108 -4.28 -9.50 -10.60
C VAL A 108 -5.70 -9.42 -10.05
N VAL A 109 -5.93 -8.65 -8.99
CA VAL A 109 -7.28 -8.47 -8.42
C VAL A 109 -8.22 -7.82 -9.43
N HIS A 110 -7.75 -6.83 -10.20
CA HIS A 110 -8.55 -6.18 -11.23
C HIS A 110 -8.95 -7.15 -12.36
N LEU A 111 -7.98 -7.96 -12.84
CA LEU A 111 -8.24 -8.95 -13.89
C LEU A 111 -9.15 -10.11 -13.43
N LEU A 112 -9.09 -10.44 -12.15
CA LEU A 112 -9.95 -11.47 -11.55
C LEU A 112 -11.25 -10.90 -10.97
N GLY A 113 -11.45 -9.59 -11.04
CA GLY A 113 -12.57 -8.88 -10.44
C GLY A 113 -13.91 -9.48 -10.85
N ASP A 114 -14.10 -9.70 -12.15
CA ASP A 114 -15.32 -10.28 -12.71
C ASP A 114 -15.55 -11.73 -12.26
N ALA A 115 -14.48 -12.45 -11.91
CA ALA A 115 -14.57 -13.83 -11.42
C ALA A 115 -14.80 -13.91 -9.89
N ILE A 116 -14.46 -12.85 -9.15
CA ILE A 116 -14.50 -12.82 -7.66
C ILE A 116 -15.75 -12.08 -7.16
N THR A 117 -16.27 -11.11 -7.92
CA THR A 117 -17.51 -10.41 -7.59
C THR A 117 -18.70 -11.21 -8.09
N PRO A 118 -19.52 -11.82 -7.21
CA PRO A 118 -20.78 -12.44 -7.63
C PRO A 118 -21.70 -11.38 -8.24
N ASP A 119 -22.53 -11.77 -9.24
CA ASP A 119 -23.52 -10.92 -9.93
C ASP A 119 -24.47 -10.15 -9.00
N VAL A 120 -24.50 -10.50 -7.72
CA VAL A 120 -25.27 -9.83 -6.65
C VAL A 120 -24.95 -8.33 -6.54
N PHE A 121 -23.76 -7.89 -6.94
CA PHE A 121 -23.36 -6.48 -6.91
C PHE A 121 -23.48 -5.77 -8.27
N ASP A 122 -23.87 -6.47 -9.33
CA ASP A 122 -24.12 -5.85 -10.62
C ASP A 122 -25.54 -5.24 -10.66
N SER A 123 -25.75 -4.20 -9.83
CA SER A 123 -26.96 -3.37 -9.85
C SER A 123 -27.00 -2.45 -11.07
N ARG A 124 -26.56 -2.91 -12.24
CA ARG A 124 -26.70 -2.18 -13.52
C ARG A 124 -28.12 -2.24 -14.07
N ASP A 125 -28.93 -3.14 -13.55
CA ASP A 125 -30.37 -3.14 -13.82
C ASP A 125 -31.02 -2.12 -12.89
N GLY A 126 -31.34 -0.95 -13.43
CA GLY A 126 -31.92 0.26 -12.85
C GLY A 126 -33.07 0.13 -11.85
N ALA A 127 -32.91 -0.66 -10.82
CA ALA A 127 -33.73 -0.59 -9.62
C ALA A 127 -33.33 0.66 -8.84
N ALA A 128 -34.06 1.76 -9.07
CA ALA A 128 -33.99 2.94 -8.27
C ALA A 128 -33.99 2.54 -6.79
N MET A 129 -32.91 2.87 -6.07
CA MET A 129 -32.91 2.75 -4.61
C MET A 129 -34.15 3.49 -4.09
N PRO A 130 -34.99 2.87 -3.23
CA PRO A 130 -36.04 3.61 -2.57
C PRO A 130 -35.40 4.75 -1.79
N ALA A 131 -35.74 5.98 -2.19
CA ALA A 131 -35.29 7.16 -1.48
C ALA A 131 -35.79 7.03 -0.02
N VAL A 132 -34.89 6.89 0.92
CA VAL A 132 -35.20 6.97 2.34
C VAL A 132 -35.59 8.44 2.59
N GLN A 133 -36.89 8.70 2.56
CA GLN A 133 -37.43 10.00 3.00
C GLN A 133 -37.32 10.10 4.53
N LEU A 134 -36.30 10.80 4.99
CA LEU A 134 -36.20 11.25 6.36
C LEU A 134 -37.27 12.35 6.57
N THR A 135 -38.47 11.94 7.01
CA THR A 135 -39.47 12.88 7.54
C THR A 135 -39.01 13.33 8.92
N VAL A 136 -38.49 14.54 9.01
CA VAL A 136 -38.22 15.20 10.30
C VAL A 136 -39.57 15.80 10.74
N PRO A 137 -40.20 15.38 11.83
CA PRO A 137 -41.37 16.06 12.39
C PRO A 137 -40.91 17.37 12.99
N LEU A 138 -41.60 18.46 12.60
CA LEU A 138 -41.51 19.78 13.23
C LEU A 138 -42.20 19.77 14.58
#